data_d93eef26e9e1974ca38cf583bf44c9e2
#
_entry.id   d93eef26e9e1974ca38cf583bf44c9e2
#
_cell.length_a   1.000
_cell.length_b   1.000
_cell.length_c   1.000
_cell.angle_alpha   90.00
_cell.angle_beta   90.00
_cell.angle_gamma   90.00
#
_symmetry.space_group_name_H-M   'P 1'
#
loop_
_entity.id
_entity.type
_entity.pdbx_description
1 polymer ?
#
loop_
_entity_poly.entity_id
_entity_poly.type
_entity_poly.pdbx_seq_one_letter_code
_entity_poly.pdbx_strand_id
1 'polypeptide(L)'
;DQYLEHEDRIVARREKDLAAHKERLARQAARLTEVLSALGARRVWVFGSFARGHVRSDSDLDMAVEGLPYSQDQLLGIAERSLGGGLTLDLVPWEAASALLRERILSEGRVLYEREE
;
A
#
# COMPACT_ATOMS: atom_id res chain seq x y z
N ASP A 1 -12.33 -30.13 25.28
CA ASP A 1 -12.80 -30.76 24.08
C ASP A 1 -11.82 -30.51 22.93
N GLN A 2 -11.30 -31.59 22.35
CA GLN A 2 -10.26 -31.52 21.30
C GLN A 2 -10.70 -30.74 20.06
N TYR A 3 -11.97 -30.82 19.72
CA TYR A 3 -12.51 -30.15 18.55
C TYR A 3 -12.50 -28.60 18.69
N LEU A 4 -12.93 -28.14 19.86
CA LEU A 4 -12.93 -26.70 20.16
C LEU A 4 -11.51 -26.14 20.26
N GLU A 5 -10.58 -26.89 20.84
CA GLU A 5 -9.16 -26.48 20.90
C GLU A 5 -8.56 -26.34 19.52
N HIS A 6 -8.94 -27.22 18.58
CA HIS A 6 -8.47 -27.16 17.21
C HIS A 6 -9.00 -25.92 16.46
N GLU A 7 -10.27 -25.59 16.62
CA GLU A 7 -10.87 -24.40 16.05
C GLU A 7 -10.21 -23.11 16.59
N ASP A 8 -9.97 -23.05 17.90
CA ASP A 8 -9.31 -21.90 18.53
C ASP A 8 -7.90 -21.69 17.96
N ARG A 9 -7.15 -22.76 17.71
CA ARG A 9 -5.81 -22.67 17.12
C ARG A 9 -5.86 -22.15 15.69
N ILE A 10 -6.84 -22.58 14.89
CA ILE A 10 -7.02 -22.13 13.51
C ILE A 10 -7.35 -20.63 13.47
N VAL A 11 -8.27 -20.18 14.30
CA VAL A 11 -8.65 -18.77 14.38
C VAL A 11 -7.46 -17.91 14.82
N ALA A 12 -6.74 -18.33 15.85
CA ALA A 12 -5.57 -17.60 16.35
C ALA A 12 -4.47 -17.50 15.30
N ARG A 13 -4.24 -18.57 14.52
CA ARG A 13 -3.26 -18.57 13.43
C ARG A 13 -3.65 -17.59 12.33
N ARG A 14 -4.93 -17.58 11.92
CA ARG A 14 -5.44 -16.67 10.88
C ARG A 14 -5.31 -15.21 11.32
N GLU A 15 -5.63 -14.90 12.56
CA GLU A 15 -5.49 -13.55 13.10
C GLU A 15 -4.02 -13.12 13.13
N LYS A 16 -3.13 -14.01 13.51
CA LYS A 16 -1.70 -13.75 13.54
C LYS A 16 -1.12 -13.54 12.13
N ASP A 17 -1.53 -14.38 11.17
CA ASP A 17 -1.11 -14.26 9.78
C ASP A 17 -1.60 -12.96 9.16
N LEU A 18 -2.83 -12.55 9.48
CA LEU A 18 -3.42 -11.31 9.00
C LEU A 18 -2.69 -10.09 9.59
N ALA A 19 -2.37 -10.13 10.88
CA ALA A 19 -1.61 -9.08 11.54
C ALA A 19 -0.21 -8.94 10.92
N ALA A 20 0.47 -10.06 10.63
CA ALA A 20 1.77 -10.07 9.99
C ALA A 20 1.70 -9.50 8.57
N HIS A 21 0.65 -9.81 7.82
CA HIS A 21 0.44 -9.28 6.47
C HIS A 21 0.22 -7.76 6.51
N LYS A 22 -0.60 -7.30 7.45
CA LYS A 22 -0.86 -5.87 7.65
C LYS A 22 0.43 -5.11 7.99
N GLU A 23 1.25 -5.65 8.88
CA GLU A 23 2.54 -5.05 9.22
C GLU A 23 3.48 -5.00 8.03
N ARG A 24 3.50 -6.05 7.21
CA ARG A 24 4.32 -6.10 6.00
C ARG A 24 3.91 -5.00 5.02
N LEU A 25 2.60 -4.83 4.78
CA LEU A 25 2.09 -3.77 3.92
C LEU A 25 2.46 -2.38 4.47
N ALA A 26 2.36 -2.20 5.79
CA ALA A 26 2.72 -0.93 6.43
C ALA A 26 4.21 -0.61 6.24
N ARG A 27 5.09 -1.60 6.38
CA ARG A 27 6.53 -1.39 6.16
C ARG A 27 6.85 -1.08 4.70
N GLN A 28 6.19 -1.77 3.77
CA GLN A 28 6.36 -1.51 2.33
C GLN A 28 5.90 -0.09 1.99
N ALA A 29 4.75 0.33 2.51
CA ALA A 29 4.23 1.68 2.28
C ALA A 29 5.18 2.74 2.82
N ALA A 30 5.71 2.56 4.03
CA ALA A 30 6.64 3.50 4.65
C ALA A 30 7.95 3.58 3.86
N ARG A 31 8.51 2.44 3.47
CA ARG A 31 9.76 2.40 2.71
C ARG A 31 9.60 3.03 1.33
N LEU A 32 8.53 2.71 0.63
CA LEU A 32 8.27 3.28 -0.69
C LEU A 32 8.04 4.79 -0.61
N THR A 33 7.34 5.25 0.43
CA THR A 33 7.14 6.69 0.66
C THR A 33 8.49 7.41 0.81
N GLU A 34 9.43 6.82 1.55
CA GLU A 34 10.78 7.38 1.68
C GLU A 34 11.49 7.47 0.32
N VAL A 35 11.42 6.42 -0.48
CA VAL A 35 12.04 6.38 -1.81
C VAL A 35 11.42 7.44 -2.72
N LEU A 36 10.11 7.50 -2.78
CA LEU A 36 9.40 8.45 -3.65
C LEU A 36 9.64 9.90 -3.23
N SER A 37 9.66 10.18 -1.93
CA SER A 37 9.96 11.52 -1.42
C SER A 37 11.39 11.94 -1.76
N ALA A 38 12.35 11.01 -1.66
CA ALA A 38 13.74 11.27 -2.02
C ALA A 38 13.90 11.55 -3.52
N LEU A 39 13.04 10.99 -4.36
CA LEU A 39 13.02 11.24 -5.81
C LEU A 39 12.38 12.58 -6.18
N GLY A 40 11.78 13.27 -5.23
CA GLY A 40 11.18 14.58 -5.44
C GLY A 40 9.66 14.58 -5.53
N ALA A 41 8.98 13.52 -5.08
CA ALA A 41 7.52 13.47 -5.07
C ALA A 41 6.95 14.66 -4.30
N ARG A 42 5.84 15.18 -4.79
CA ARG A 42 5.11 16.26 -4.15
C ARG A 42 4.17 15.72 -3.08
N ARG A 43 3.51 14.60 -3.36
CA ARG A 43 2.55 14.00 -2.44
C ARG A 43 2.49 12.49 -2.68
N VAL A 44 2.32 11.73 -1.60
CA VAL A 44 2.16 10.28 -1.66
C VAL A 44 0.95 9.91 -0.82
N TRP A 45 0.07 9.09 -1.39
CA TRP A 45 -1.12 8.57 -0.71
C TRP A 45 -1.08 7.06 -0.63
N VAL A 46 -1.74 6.52 0.38
CA VAL A 46 -2.21 5.13 0.40
C VAL A 46 -3.73 5.16 0.33
N PHE A 47 -4.32 4.24 -0.43
CA PHE A 47 -5.77 4.14 -0.57
C PHE A 47 -6.18 2.66 -0.62
N GLY A 48 -7.45 2.38 -0.89
CA GLY A 48 -7.94 1.01 -0.97
C GLY A 48 -8.10 0.35 0.40
N SER A 49 -8.07 -0.97 0.42
CA SER A 49 -8.38 -1.77 1.63
C SER A 49 -7.45 -1.49 2.80
N PHE A 50 -6.16 -1.32 2.54
CA PHE A 50 -5.19 -1.01 3.60
C PHE A 50 -5.52 0.33 4.28
N ALA A 51 -5.81 1.36 3.49
CA ALA A 51 -6.14 2.69 4.02
C ALA A 51 -7.43 2.68 4.83
N ARG A 52 -8.41 1.85 4.44
CA ARG A 52 -9.69 1.73 5.15
C ARG A 52 -9.63 0.82 6.37
N GLY A 53 -8.51 0.15 6.61
CA GLY A 53 -8.37 -0.78 7.72
C GLY A 53 -9.04 -2.13 7.48
N HIS A 54 -9.36 -2.47 6.25
CA HIS A 54 -10.02 -3.73 5.87
C HIS A 54 -9.07 -4.69 5.17
N VAL A 55 -7.91 -4.92 5.77
CA VAL A 55 -6.88 -5.80 5.21
C VAL A 55 -7.33 -7.26 5.31
N ARG A 56 -7.21 -7.98 4.20
CA ARG A 56 -7.41 -9.43 4.10
C ARG A 56 -6.06 -10.09 3.78
N SER A 57 -6.03 -11.42 3.84
CA SER A 57 -4.81 -12.18 3.55
C SER A 57 -4.31 -12.00 2.11
N ASP A 58 -5.21 -11.63 1.19
CA ASP A 58 -4.92 -11.39 -0.23
C ASP A 58 -4.93 -9.90 -0.59
N SER A 59 -5.00 -9.02 0.40
CA SER A 59 -5.02 -7.57 0.13
C SER A 59 -3.69 -7.10 -0.44
N ASP A 60 -3.80 -6.25 -1.47
CA ASP A 60 -2.67 -5.58 -2.09
C ASP A 60 -2.50 -4.19 -1.49
N LEU A 61 -1.36 -3.60 -1.73
CA LEU A 61 -1.08 -2.23 -1.34
C LEU A 61 -1.41 -1.31 -2.52
N ASP A 62 -2.31 -0.35 -2.30
CA ASP A 62 -2.69 0.64 -3.30
C ASP A 62 -2.12 1.99 -2.90
N MET A 63 -1.27 2.56 -3.73
CA MET A 63 -0.63 3.85 -3.49
C MET A 63 -0.70 4.75 -4.72
N ALA A 64 -0.65 6.05 -4.48
CA ALA A 64 -0.60 7.05 -5.54
C ALA A 64 0.51 8.05 -5.24
N VAL A 65 1.12 8.59 -6.29
CA VAL A 65 2.19 9.57 -6.17
C VAL A 65 1.99 10.71 -7.16
N GLU A 66 2.18 11.94 -6.68
CA GLU A 66 2.11 13.17 -7.47
C GLU A 66 3.49 13.82 -7.56
N GLY A 67 3.81 14.36 -8.73
CA GLY A 67 5.00 15.19 -8.89
C GLY A 67 6.23 14.49 -9.42
N LEU A 68 6.12 13.26 -9.90
CA LEU A 68 7.23 12.54 -10.51
C LEU A 68 6.99 12.34 -12.01
N PRO A 69 8.05 12.44 -12.83
CA PRO A 69 7.92 12.35 -14.29
C PRO A 69 7.97 10.90 -14.79
N TYR A 70 7.41 9.95 -14.03
CA TYR A 70 7.49 8.54 -14.35
C TYR A 70 6.14 7.96 -14.71
N SER A 71 6.14 7.03 -15.68
CA SER A 71 4.96 6.22 -15.97
C SER A 71 4.69 5.21 -14.86
N GLN A 72 3.51 4.61 -14.89
CA GLN A 72 3.16 3.57 -13.92
C GLN A 72 4.15 2.39 -13.97
N ASP A 73 4.58 1.97 -15.16
CA ASP A 73 5.56 0.90 -15.31
C ASP A 73 6.91 1.27 -14.73
N GLN A 74 7.34 2.51 -14.92
CA GLN A 74 8.59 3.00 -14.36
C GLN A 74 8.53 3.06 -12.84
N LEU A 75 7.41 3.51 -12.29
CA LEU A 75 7.18 3.54 -10.84
C LEU A 75 7.18 2.14 -10.23
N LEU A 76 6.56 1.17 -10.91
CA LEU A 76 6.58 -0.21 -10.46
C LEU A 76 7.99 -0.76 -10.44
N GLY A 77 8.80 -0.45 -11.45
CA GLY A 77 10.22 -0.83 -11.49
C GLY A 77 11.01 -0.24 -10.33
N ILE A 78 10.77 1.02 -9.99
CA ILE A 78 11.39 1.67 -8.82
C ILE A 78 11.00 0.94 -7.54
N ALA A 79 9.71 0.60 -7.39
CA ALA A 79 9.23 -0.12 -6.21
C ALA A 79 9.87 -1.50 -6.08
N GLU A 80 9.97 -2.24 -7.16
CA GLU A 80 10.58 -3.57 -7.18
C GLU A 80 12.06 -3.51 -6.79
N ARG A 81 12.80 -2.55 -7.30
CA ARG A 81 14.21 -2.37 -6.95
C ARG A 81 14.41 -1.95 -5.50
N SER A 82 13.47 -1.21 -4.94
CA SER A 82 13.56 -0.68 -3.58
C SER A 82 13.10 -1.67 -2.52
N LEU A 83 12.09 -2.48 -2.84
CA LEU A 83 11.42 -3.36 -1.89
C LEU A 83 11.69 -4.86 -2.14
N GLY A 84 12.27 -5.19 -3.28
CA GLY A 84 12.48 -6.58 -3.69
C GLY A 84 11.33 -7.14 -4.49
N GLY A 85 11.47 -8.39 -4.95
CA GLY A 85 10.45 -9.05 -5.76
C GLY A 85 9.27 -9.57 -4.93
N GLY A 86 8.23 -10.01 -5.62
CA GLY A 86 7.04 -10.60 -4.99
C GLY A 86 6.07 -9.57 -4.42
N LEU A 87 6.16 -8.34 -4.87
CA LEU A 87 5.25 -7.28 -4.42
C LEU A 87 3.88 -7.40 -5.07
N THR A 88 2.85 -7.25 -4.26
CA THR A 88 1.48 -7.04 -4.72
C THR A 88 1.15 -5.56 -4.48
N LEU A 89 1.59 -4.72 -5.40
CA LEU A 89 1.50 -3.27 -5.29
C LEU A 89 0.90 -2.67 -6.54
N ASP A 90 -0.08 -1.80 -6.35
CA ASP A 90 -0.59 -0.93 -7.39
C ASP A 90 -0.13 0.50 -7.06
N LEU A 91 0.78 1.03 -7.85
CA LEU A 91 1.32 2.37 -7.65
C LEU A 91 0.95 3.25 -8.84
N VAL A 92 0.04 4.19 -8.61
CA VAL A 92 -0.58 5.00 -9.65
C VAL A 92 0.04 6.39 -9.68
N PRO A 93 0.52 6.88 -10.84
CA PRO A 93 0.87 8.29 -10.96
C PRO A 93 -0.42 9.13 -10.96
N TRP A 94 -0.50 10.08 -10.04
CA TRP A 94 -1.68 10.95 -9.91
C TRP A 94 -2.02 11.64 -11.22
N GLU A 95 -1.00 12.10 -11.95
CA GLU A 95 -1.17 12.83 -13.22
C GLU A 95 -1.84 12.00 -14.30
N ALA A 96 -1.71 10.67 -14.23
CA ALA A 96 -2.31 9.76 -15.20
C ALA A 96 -3.61 9.14 -14.70
N ALA A 97 -4.01 9.41 -13.45
CA ALA A 97 -5.21 8.84 -12.88
C ALA A 97 -6.47 9.50 -13.47
N SER A 98 -7.51 8.69 -13.70
CA SER A 98 -8.81 9.19 -14.13
C SER A 98 -9.44 10.06 -13.04
N ALA A 99 -10.42 10.88 -13.43
CA ALA A 99 -11.15 11.70 -12.46
C ALA A 99 -11.82 10.84 -11.38
N LEU A 100 -12.37 9.69 -11.76
CA LEU A 100 -13.01 8.77 -10.83
C LEU A 100 -12.00 8.17 -9.86
N LEU A 101 -10.82 7.78 -10.34
CA LEU A 101 -9.76 7.23 -9.50
C LEU A 101 -9.22 8.30 -8.54
N ARG A 102 -9.05 9.53 -9.01
CA ARG A 102 -8.63 10.64 -8.14
C ARG A 102 -9.63 10.90 -7.02
N GLU A 103 -10.92 10.85 -7.34
CA GLU A 103 -11.98 11.01 -6.35
C GLU A 103 -11.88 9.90 -5.29
N ARG A 104 -11.65 8.68 -5.71
CA ARG A 104 -11.48 7.54 -4.80
C ARG A 104 -10.25 7.71 -3.91
N ILE A 105 -9.13 8.14 -4.48
CA ILE A 105 -7.89 8.39 -3.72
C ILE A 105 -8.13 9.46 -2.64
N LEU A 106 -8.83 10.53 -3.01
CA LEU A 106 -9.10 11.63 -2.07
C LEU A 106 -10.12 11.25 -0.99
N SER A 107 -11.12 10.44 -1.32
CA SER A 107 -12.16 10.06 -0.36
C SER A 107 -11.76 8.92 0.57
N GLU A 108 -11.06 7.91 0.07
CA GLU A 108 -10.65 6.73 0.85
C GLU A 108 -9.23 6.81 1.37
N GLY A 109 -8.39 7.61 0.72
CA GLY A 109 -6.95 7.60 0.94
C GLY A 109 -6.50 8.41 2.14
N ARG A 110 -5.26 8.15 2.52
CA ARG A 110 -4.54 8.92 3.51
C ARG A 110 -3.25 9.43 2.90
N VAL A 111 -2.91 10.69 3.19
CA VAL A 111 -1.64 11.28 2.76
C VAL A 111 -0.54 10.74 3.66
N LEU A 112 0.45 10.07 3.07
CA LEU A 112 1.62 9.57 3.80
C LEU A 112 2.77 10.58 3.76
N TYR A 113 2.82 11.40 2.74
CA TYR A 113 3.85 12.42 2.57
C TYR A 113 3.30 13.58 1.75
N GLU A 114 3.63 14.78 2.17
CA GLU A 114 3.32 16.00 1.44
C GLU A 114 4.51 16.95 1.60
N ARG A 115 5.07 17.38 0.45
CA ARG A 115 6.21 18.30 0.46
C ARG A 115 5.73 19.70 0.83
N GLU A 116 6.42 20.30 1.78
CA GLU A 116 6.20 21.70 2.12
C GLU A 116 6.86 22.57 1.05
N GLU A 117 6.14 23.61 0.65
CA GLU A 117 6.64 24.60 -0.29
C GLU A 117 7.04 25.89 0.43
#